data_aed15391d31d3f8684f7184c6d1660ec
#
_entry.id   aed15391d31d3f8684f7184c6d1660ec
#
_cell.length_a   1.000
_cell.length_b   1.000
_cell.length_c   1.000
_cell.angle_alpha   90.00
_cell.angle_beta   90.00
_cell.angle_gamma   90.00
#
_symmetry.space_group_name_H-M   'P 1'
#
loop_
_entity.id
_entity.type
_entity.pdbx_description
1 polymer ?
#
loop_
_entity_poly.entity_id
_entity_poly.type
_entity_poly.pdbx_seq_one_letter_code
_entity_poly.pdbx_strand_id
1 'polypeptide(L)'
;VTSIFVHRLQFGPNEDFDRYPRTIEADRTGLEREGVDVLFAPTEQEMYPTPQVYRVQPAPLAGELEGAFRPGFFDGVCTVVLKLFNLVQPDAAVFGKKDRQQLKIVRGMVQQFNMPIQIVPAETVRADNGLALSSRNNYLTVDELAEAPRPVTREGRVERCERIKRDIVAHAQSSQRVREAI
;
A
#
# COMPACT_ATOMS: atom_id res chain seq x y z
N VAL A 1 -0.47 17.22 -8.31
CA VAL A 1 -1.36 16.67 -7.25
C VAL A 1 -0.73 15.43 -6.64
N THR A 2 -0.67 15.36 -5.31
CA THR A 2 -0.31 14.13 -4.58
C THR A 2 -1.50 13.66 -3.78
N SER A 3 -1.80 12.36 -3.79
CA SER A 3 -2.87 11.78 -2.97
C SER A 3 -2.30 11.01 -1.79
N ILE A 4 -2.85 11.24 -0.59
CA ILE A 4 -2.58 10.44 0.60
C ILE A 4 -3.92 9.94 1.12
N PHE A 5 -4.15 8.63 0.99
CA PHE A 5 -5.39 8.01 1.40
C PHE A 5 -5.17 6.58 1.90
N VAL A 6 -5.51 6.33 3.15
CA VAL A 6 -5.50 5.00 3.77
C VAL A 6 -6.93 4.54 3.92
N HIS A 7 -7.31 3.43 3.27
CA HIS A 7 -8.71 2.98 3.20
C HIS A 7 -8.86 1.47 3.45
N ARG A 8 -10.01 1.09 4.01
CA ARG A 8 -10.26 -0.30 4.45
C ARG A 8 -10.34 -1.31 3.30
N LEU A 9 -10.69 -0.90 2.09
CA LEU A 9 -10.90 -1.85 0.98
C LEU A 9 -9.64 -2.63 0.56
N GLN A 10 -8.45 -2.12 0.91
CA GLN A 10 -7.18 -2.82 0.65
C GLN A 10 -6.62 -3.55 1.88
N PHE A 11 -7.32 -3.51 3.03
CA PHE A 11 -6.86 -4.19 4.24
C PHE A 11 -7.77 -5.39 4.53
N GLY A 12 -7.15 -6.52 4.83
CA GLY A 12 -7.84 -7.68 5.37
C GLY A 12 -8.28 -7.46 6.82
N PRO A 13 -9.17 -8.29 7.34
CA PRO A 13 -9.74 -8.13 8.68
C PRO A 13 -8.70 -8.18 9.82
N ASN A 14 -7.52 -8.75 9.57
CA ASN A 14 -6.44 -8.92 10.55
C ASN A 14 -5.18 -8.10 10.19
N GLU A 15 -5.30 -7.12 9.30
CA GLU A 15 -4.17 -6.28 8.89
C GLU A 15 -4.07 -5.00 9.75
N ASP A 16 -2.97 -4.26 9.56
CA ASP A 16 -2.55 -3.13 10.38
C ASP A 16 -3.29 -1.80 10.12
N PHE A 17 -4.52 -1.83 9.59
CA PHE A 17 -5.26 -0.63 9.20
C PHE A 17 -5.33 0.44 10.30
N ASP A 18 -5.69 0.03 11.52
CA ASP A 18 -5.87 0.96 12.64
C ASP A 18 -4.52 1.48 13.21
N ARG A 19 -3.42 0.77 12.94
CA ARG A 19 -2.06 1.13 13.38
C ARG A 19 -1.19 1.68 12.25
N TYR A 20 -1.71 1.69 11.02
CA TYR A 20 -0.96 2.19 9.87
C TYR A 20 -0.53 3.64 10.13
N PRO A 21 0.77 3.98 9.99
CA PRO A 21 1.28 5.31 10.27
C PRO A 21 0.54 6.38 9.45
N ARG A 22 0.01 7.38 10.14
CA ARG A 22 -0.64 8.54 9.55
C ARG A 22 0.12 9.78 9.96
N THR A 23 0.96 10.28 9.06
CA THR A 23 1.91 11.37 9.30
C THR A 23 1.58 12.59 8.45
N ILE A 24 0.29 12.90 8.31
CA ILE A 24 -0.22 13.87 7.34
C ILE A 24 0.48 15.24 7.42
N GLU A 25 0.81 15.72 8.63
CA GLU A 25 1.48 17.02 8.79
C GLU A 25 2.95 16.97 8.33
N ALA A 26 3.65 15.88 8.62
CA ALA A 26 5.02 15.67 8.14
C ALA A 26 5.04 15.48 6.61
N ASP A 27 4.08 14.71 6.08
CA ASP A 27 3.92 14.48 4.65
C ASP A 27 3.61 15.78 3.93
N ARG A 28 2.70 16.61 4.44
CA ARG A 28 2.38 17.93 3.90
C ARG A 28 3.61 18.82 3.85
N THR A 29 4.35 18.91 4.94
CA THR A 29 5.58 19.71 5.01
C THR A 29 6.62 19.25 3.99
N GLY A 30 6.75 17.93 3.80
CA GLY A 30 7.61 17.34 2.79
C GLY A 30 7.18 17.73 1.38
N LEU A 31 5.90 17.59 1.07
CA LEU A 31 5.31 17.91 -0.24
C LEU A 31 5.42 19.41 -0.58
N GLU A 32 5.24 20.29 0.40
CA GLU A 32 5.44 21.75 0.24
C GLU A 32 6.89 22.07 -0.17
N ARG A 33 7.88 21.41 0.44
CA ARG A 33 9.31 21.57 0.09
C ARG A 33 9.63 21.10 -1.32
N GLU A 34 8.94 20.06 -1.79
CA GLU A 34 9.07 19.54 -3.16
C GLU A 34 8.22 20.31 -4.18
N GLY A 35 7.54 21.39 -3.78
CA GLY A 35 6.77 22.24 -4.67
C GLY A 35 5.48 21.60 -5.18
N VAL A 36 4.85 20.73 -4.39
CA VAL A 36 3.56 20.13 -4.73
C VAL A 36 2.42 21.12 -4.51
N ASP A 37 1.68 21.44 -5.56
CA ASP A 37 0.60 22.46 -5.53
C ASP A 37 -0.65 21.99 -4.78
N VAL A 38 -0.99 20.68 -4.85
CA VAL A 38 -2.23 20.14 -4.29
C VAL A 38 -1.97 18.82 -3.59
N LEU A 39 -2.33 18.74 -2.31
CA LEU A 39 -2.46 17.51 -1.54
C LEU A 39 -3.92 17.09 -1.48
N PHE A 40 -4.26 15.95 -2.09
CA PHE A 40 -5.58 15.32 -2.00
C PHE A 40 -5.58 14.26 -0.89
N ALA A 41 -6.12 14.60 0.27
CA ALA A 41 -6.12 13.75 1.47
C ALA A 41 -7.54 13.58 2.02
N PRO A 42 -8.44 12.90 1.30
CA PRO A 42 -9.83 12.71 1.73
C PRO A 42 -9.92 11.78 2.93
N THR A 43 -10.96 11.97 3.74
CA THR A 43 -11.38 10.99 4.74
C THR A 43 -12.04 9.78 4.07
N GLU A 44 -12.15 8.67 4.80
CA GLU A 44 -12.85 7.48 4.29
C GLU A 44 -14.33 7.77 4.00
N GLN A 45 -14.98 8.60 4.81
CA GLN A 45 -16.39 9.00 4.61
C GLN A 45 -16.58 9.89 3.37
N GLU A 46 -15.64 10.79 3.09
CA GLU A 46 -15.68 11.61 1.87
C GLU A 46 -15.46 10.76 0.63
N MET A 47 -14.54 9.80 0.71
CA MET A 47 -14.24 8.92 -0.41
C MET A 47 -15.33 7.87 -0.63
N TYR A 48 -15.95 7.38 0.44
CA TYR A 48 -17.01 6.35 0.42
C TYR A 48 -18.23 6.81 1.25
N PRO A 49 -18.98 7.82 0.78
CA PRO A 49 -20.19 8.31 1.49
C PRO A 49 -21.29 7.24 1.57
N THR A 50 -21.24 6.26 0.69
CA THR A 50 -22.05 5.05 0.69
C THR A 50 -21.16 3.82 0.54
N PRO A 51 -21.58 2.61 0.98
CA PRO A 51 -20.80 1.40 0.80
C PRO A 51 -20.39 1.18 -0.67
N GLN A 52 -19.10 0.91 -0.92
CA GLN A 52 -18.57 0.69 -2.26
C GLN A 52 -18.95 -0.72 -2.76
N VAL A 53 -20.05 -0.80 -3.49
CA VAL A 53 -20.56 -2.08 -4.06
C VAL A 53 -19.99 -2.39 -5.45
N TYR A 54 -19.73 -1.37 -6.25
CA TYR A 54 -19.07 -1.52 -7.56
C TYR A 54 -17.56 -1.62 -7.36
N ARG A 55 -16.95 -2.69 -7.82
CA ARG A 55 -15.51 -2.95 -7.66
C ARG A 55 -14.86 -3.33 -8.98
N VAL A 56 -13.59 -3.01 -9.09
CA VAL A 56 -12.76 -3.49 -10.20
C VAL A 56 -12.24 -4.88 -9.83
N GLN A 57 -12.52 -5.87 -10.66
CA GLN A 57 -11.89 -7.18 -10.58
C GLN A 57 -10.62 -7.17 -11.42
N PRO A 58 -9.43 -7.27 -10.81
CA PRO A 58 -8.18 -7.24 -11.56
C PRO A 58 -7.89 -8.57 -12.27
N ALA A 59 -6.90 -8.55 -13.17
CA ALA A 59 -6.43 -9.73 -13.90
C ALA A 59 -5.90 -10.84 -12.95
N PRO A 60 -5.75 -12.09 -13.43
CA PRO A 60 -5.29 -13.24 -12.63
C PRO A 60 -3.98 -13.03 -11.86
N LEU A 61 -3.08 -12.18 -12.36
CA LEU A 61 -1.86 -11.76 -11.65
C LEU A 61 -2.15 -11.25 -10.23
N ALA A 62 -3.33 -10.72 -9.98
CA ALA A 62 -3.76 -10.24 -8.66
C ALA A 62 -3.94 -11.36 -7.62
N GLY A 63 -4.08 -12.62 -8.05
CA GLY A 63 -4.15 -13.79 -7.19
C GLY A 63 -2.78 -14.44 -6.91
N GLU A 64 -1.69 -13.90 -7.49
CA GLU A 64 -0.34 -14.41 -7.34
C GLU A 64 0.47 -13.59 -6.33
N LEU A 65 1.66 -14.05 -5.94
CA LEU A 65 2.62 -13.35 -5.08
C LEU A 65 1.93 -12.74 -3.84
N GLU A 66 1.93 -11.42 -3.69
CA GLU A 66 1.28 -10.73 -2.58
C GLU A 66 -0.22 -11.00 -2.52
N GLY A 67 -0.90 -11.05 -3.67
CA GLY A 67 -2.32 -11.33 -3.74
C GLY A 67 -2.71 -12.74 -3.29
N ALA A 68 -1.84 -13.74 -3.47
CA ALA A 68 -2.03 -15.09 -2.93
C ALA A 68 -2.10 -15.09 -1.40
N PHE A 69 -1.42 -14.15 -0.79
CA PHE A 69 -1.37 -13.98 0.67
C PHE A 69 -2.39 -13.00 1.22
N ARG A 70 -2.91 -12.13 0.37
CA ARG A 70 -3.89 -11.08 0.70
C ARG A 70 -5.06 -11.12 -0.27
N PRO A 71 -5.94 -12.14 -0.18
CA PRO A 71 -7.08 -12.26 -1.08
C PRO A 71 -7.95 -11.00 -1.07
N GLY A 72 -8.30 -10.47 -2.27
CA GLY A 72 -9.08 -9.25 -2.43
C GLY A 72 -8.30 -7.93 -2.28
N PHE A 73 -7.02 -7.97 -1.90
CA PHE A 73 -6.19 -6.77 -1.76
C PHE A 73 -6.16 -5.94 -3.05
N PHE A 74 -5.88 -6.56 -4.17
CA PHE A 74 -5.80 -5.85 -5.44
C PHE A 74 -7.15 -5.41 -6.02
N ASP A 75 -8.26 -6.04 -5.61
CA ASP A 75 -9.62 -5.56 -5.92
C ASP A 75 -9.84 -4.19 -5.23
N GLY A 76 -9.42 -4.07 -3.97
CA GLY A 76 -9.43 -2.81 -3.23
C GLY A 76 -8.51 -1.76 -3.87
N VAL A 77 -7.27 -2.14 -4.23
CA VAL A 77 -6.30 -1.24 -4.87
C VAL A 77 -6.82 -0.74 -6.21
N CYS A 78 -7.28 -1.61 -7.11
CA CYS A 78 -7.79 -1.19 -8.42
C CYS A 78 -9.02 -0.30 -8.28
N THR A 79 -9.92 -0.61 -7.35
CA THR A 79 -11.13 0.16 -7.12
C THR A 79 -10.79 1.58 -6.65
N VAL A 80 -9.89 1.74 -5.66
CA VAL A 80 -9.52 3.07 -5.16
C VAL A 80 -8.72 3.85 -6.18
N VAL A 81 -7.80 3.20 -6.91
CA VAL A 81 -7.00 3.87 -7.95
C VAL A 81 -7.89 4.36 -9.08
N LEU A 82 -8.83 3.54 -9.55
CA LEU A 82 -9.81 3.98 -10.55
C LEU A 82 -10.61 5.20 -10.04
N LYS A 83 -11.05 5.17 -8.79
CA LYS A 83 -11.79 6.28 -8.18
C LYS A 83 -10.94 7.55 -8.09
N LEU A 84 -9.67 7.44 -7.68
CA LEU A 84 -8.72 8.55 -7.66
C LEU A 84 -8.49 9.13 -9.06
N PHE A 85 -8.34 8.28 -10.08
CA PHE A 85 -8.17 8.72 -11.46
C PHE A 85 -9.39 9.47 -11.98
N ASN A 86 -10.60 9.03 -11.64
CA ASN A 86 -11.83 9.72 -12.01
C ASN A 86 -11.99 11.07 -11.30
N LEU A 87 -11.52 11.19 -10.05
CA LEU A 87 -11.61 12.43 -9.27
C LEU A 87 -10.55 13.45 -9.68
N VAL A 88 -9.32 13.01 -9.91
CA VAL A 88 -8.16 13.89 -10.22
C VAL A 88 -8.03 14.14 -11.71
N GLN A 89 -8.40 13.17 -12.55
CA GLN A 89 -8.28 13.20 -14.01
C GLN A 89 -6.85 13.57 -14.49
N PRO A 90 -5.82 12.84 -14.04
CA PRO A 90 -4.44 13.19 -14.37
C PRO A 90 -4.08 12.74 -15.79
N ASP A 91 -3.21 13.49 -16.47
CA ASP A 91 -2.57 13.07 -17.73
C ASP A 91 -1.52 11.96 -17.46
N ALA A 92 -0.86 12.02 -16.31
CA ALA A 92 0.15 11.06 -15.88
C ALA A 92 0.03 10.74 -14.39
N ALA A 93 0.27 9.46 -14.03
CA ALA A 93 0.28 9.00 -12.65
C ALA A 93 1.56 8.23 -12.35
N VAL A 94 2.24 8.59 -11.26
CA VAL A 94 3.51 8.01 -10.84
C VAL A 94 3.26 6.87 -9.84
N PHE A 95 3.86 5.71 -10.12
CA PHE A 95 3.82 4.54 -9.23
C PHE A 95 5.22 4.00 -8.96
N GLY A 96 5.52 3.71 -7.69
CA GLY A 96 6.82 3.19 -7.28
C GLY A 96 7.06 1.74 -7.75
N LYS A 97 8.27 1.46 -8.24
CA LYS A 97 8.71 0.10 -8.59
C LYS A 97 8.88 -0.81 -7.38
N LYS A 98 8.88 -0.26 -6.17
CA LYS A 98 8.88 -1.03 -4.92
C LYS A 98 7.69 -2.00 -4.89
N ASP A 99 6.51 -1.51 -5.22
CA ASP A 99 5.27 -2.29 -5.29
C ASP A 99 5.01 -2.75 -6.73
N ARG A 100 5.97 -3.54 -7.27
CA ARG A 100 6.04 -3.91 -8.68
C ARG A 100 4.80 -4.64 -9.20
N GLN A 101 4.19 -5.49 -8.38
CA GLN A 101 2.97 -6.20 -8.75
C GLN A 101 1.82 -5.22 -8.91
N GLN A 102 1.64 -4.30 -7.95
CA GLN A 102 0.66 -3.22 -8.02
C GLN A 102 0.85 -2.36 -9.27
N LEU A 103 2.08 -1.93 -9.56
CA LEU A 103 2.40 -1.16 -10.76
C LEU A 103 1.97 -1.88 -12.05
N LYS A 104 2.21 -3.21 -12.14
CA LYS A 104 1.80 -4.00 -13.32
C LYS A 104 0.28 -4.10 -13.44
N ILE A 105 -0.41 -4.34 -12.33
CA ILE A 105 -1.87 -4.47 -12.29
C ILE A 105 -2.53 -3.15 -12.67
N VAL A 106 -2.10 -2.03 -12.07
CA VAL A 106 -2.63 -0.69 -12.39
C VAL A 106 -2.38 -0.32 -13.85
N ARG A 107 -1.19 -0.61 -14.39
CA ARG A 107 -0.89 -0.38 -15.81
C ARG A 107 -1.80 -1.19 -16.73
N GLY A 108 -2.03 -2.46 -16.40
CA GLY A 108 -2.97 -3.32 -17.15
C GLY A 108 -4.40 -2.79 -17.09
N MET A 109 -4.86 -2.32 -15.95
CA MET A 109 -6.17 -1.69 -15.78
C MET A 109 -6.31 -0.46 -16.67
N VAL A 110 -5.35 0.47 -16.63
CA VAL A 110 -5.36 1.69 -17.46
C VAL A 110 -5.42 1.35 -18.95
N GLN A 111 -4.64 0.36 -19.40
CA GLN A 111 -4.62 -0.08 -20.80
C GLN A 111 -5.95 -0.70 -21.22
N GLN A 112 -6.49 -1.63 -20.43
CA GLN A 112 -7.72 -2.37 -20.82
C GLN A 112 -8.99 -1.53 -20.73
N PHE A 113 -9.02 -0.52 -19.84
CA PHE A 113 -10.12 0.45 -19.78
C PHE A 113 -9.92 1.65 -20.70
N ASN A 114 -8.90 1.66 -21.56
CA ASN A 114 -8.58 2.75 -22.49
C ASN A 114 -8.53 4.12 -21.79
N MET A 115 -8.00 4.14 -20.57
CA MET A 115 -7.89 5.39 -19.80
C MET A 115 -6.78 6.27 -20.40
N PRO A 116 -7.01 7.56 -20.66
CA PRO A 116 -6.02 8.46 -21.24
C PRO A 116 -4.98 8.92 -20.20
N ILE A 117 -4.37 7.97 -19.48
CA ILE A 117 -3.44 8.23 -18.37
C ILE A 117 -2.13 7.53 -18.64
N GLN A 118 -1.02 8.25 -18.60
CA GLN A 118 0.31 7.68 -18.67
C GLN A 118 0.75 7.17 -17.30
N ILE A 119 1.04 5.87 -17.16
CA ILE A 119 1.62 5.32 -15.93
C ILE A 119 3.14 5.41 -15.96
N VAL A 120 3.70 6.27 -15.10
CA VAL A 120 5.13 6.54 -14.97
C VAL A 120 5.71 5.73 -13.82
N PRO A 121 6.64 4.78 -14.08
CA PRO A 121 7.30 4.02 -13.02
C PRO A 121 8.41 4.83 -12.37
N ALA A 122 8.36 5.02 -11.05
CA ALA A 122 9.44 5.63 -10.26
C ALA A 122 10.36 4.56 -9.65
N GLU A 123 11.65 4.85 -9.59
CA GLU A 123 12.64 3.95 -8.97
C GLU A 123 12.39 3.81 -7.45
N THR A 124 12.81 2.68 -6.89
CA THR A 124 12.71 2.44 -5.45
C THR A 124 13.76 3.25 -4.72
N VAL A 125 13.34 4.21 -3.91
CA VAL A 125 14.25 4.96 -3.04
C VAL A 125 14.66 4.07 -1.87
N ARG A 126 15.96 4.11 -1.54
CA ARG A 126 16.57 3.27 -0.50
C ARG A 126 17.39 4.13 0.46
N ALA A 127 17.48 3.68 1.70
CA ALA A 127 18.44 4.21 2.66
C ALA A 127 19.88 3.79 2.28
N ASP A 128 20.90 4.39 2.90
CA ASP A 128 22.31 4.13 2.63
C ASP A 128 22.71 2.66 2.81
N ASN A 129 22.02 1.95 3.72
CA ASN A 129 22.20 0.52 3.93
C ASN A 129 21.49 -0.38 2.90
N GLY A 130 20.84 0.20 1.88
CA GLY A 130 20.14 -0.51 0.81
C GLY A 130 18.68 -0.89 1.12
N LEU A 131 18.17 -0.64 2.33
CA LEU A 131 16.78 -0.90 2.70
C LEU A 131 15.84 0.04 1.93
N ALA A 132 14.83 -0.52 1.26
CA ALA A 132 13.80 0.29 0.61
C ALA A 132 13.04 1.12 1.63
N LEU A 133 12.82 2.41 1.35
CA LEU A 133 12.02 3.27 2.23
C LEU A 133 10.57 2.81 2.30
N SER A 134 10.04 2.74 3.50
CA SER A 134 8.65 2.36 3.79
C SER A 134 8.23 2.92 5.14
N SER A 135 7.00 3.40 5.27
CA SER A 135 6.41 3.77 6.56
C SER A 135 6.35 2.58 7.55
N ARG A 136 6.27 1.35 7.03
CA ARG A 136 6.32 0.13 7.86
C ARG A 136 7.71 -0.15 8.45
N ASN A 137 8.77 0.49 7.99
CA ASN A 137 10.09 0.36 8.62
C ASN A 137 10.07 0.87 10.07
N ASN A 138 9.14 1.77 10.40
CA ASN A 138 8.95 2.28 11.77
C ASN A 138 8.44 1.21 12.76
N TYR A 139 7.99 0.04 12.28
CA TYR A 139 7.60 -1.08 13.13
C TYR A 139 8.79 -1.96 13.54
N LEU A 140 9.92 -1.81 12.84
CA LEU A 140 11.09 -2.64 13.07
C LEU A 140 11.86 -2.17 14.32
N THR A 141 12.28 -3.11 15.13
CA THR A 141 13.26 -2.87 16.19
C THR A 141 14.64 -2.54 15.59
N VAL A 142 15.55 -2.06 16.41
CA VAL A 142 16.91 -1.73 15.96
C VAL A 142 17.61 -2.94 15.34
N ASP A 143 17.45 -4.12 15.93
CA ASP A 143 18.07 -5.36 15.46
C ASP A 143 17.44 -5.81 14.13
N GLU A 144 16.10 -5.74 14.00
CA GLU A 144 15.40 -6.06 12.76
C GLU A 144 15.76 -5.07 11.64
N LEU A 145 15.95 -3.79 11.97
CA LEU A 145 16.37 -2.78 11.00
C LEU A 145 17.79 -3.05 10.48
N ALA A 146 18.68 -3.57 11.32
CA ALA A 146 20.03 -3.96 10.93
C ALA A 146 20.04 -5.19 10.01
N GLU A 147 19.11 -6.14 10.22
CA GLU A 147 18.97 -7.36 9.42
C GLU A 147 18.19 -7.11 8.11
N ALA A 148 17.29 -6.12 8.08
CA ALA A 148 16.35 -5.89 6.98
C ALA A 148 17.02 -5.70 5.60
N PRO A 149 18.19 -5.05 5.46
CA PRO A 149 18.86 -4.84 4.17
C PRO A 149 19.55 -6.10 3.61
N ARG A 150 19.79 -7.12 4.44
CA ARG A 150 20.54 -8.31 4.01
C ARG A 150 19.85 -9.03 2.85
N PRO A 151 20.60 -9.45 1.80
CA PRO A 151 20.06 -10.24 0.71
C PRO A 151 19.44 -11.52 1.25
N VAL A 152 18.22 -11.81 0.86
CA VAL A 152 17.54 -13.04 1.24
C VAL A 152 17.48 -13.93 0.02
N THR A 153 17.87 -15.21 0.15
CA THR A 153 17.69 -16.24 -0.89
C THR A 153 16.22 -16.35 -1.29
N ARG A 154 15.92 -17.01 -2.40
CA ARG A 154 14.53 -17.19 -2.84
C ARG A 154 13.70 -17.91 -1.79
N GLU A 155 14.26 -18.96 -1.18
CA GLU A 155 13.68 -19.73 -0.08
C GLU A 155 13.52 -18.87 1.17
N GLY A 156 14.57 -18.17 1.58
CA GLY A 156 14.55 -17.28 2.74
C GLY A 156 13.60 -16.08 2.60
N ARG A 157 13.24 -15.66 1.38
CA ARG A 157 12.18 -14.66 1.17
C ARG A 157 10.81 -15.20 1.55
N VAL A 158 10.51 -16.43 1.19
CA VAL A 158 9.25 -17.09 1.54
C VAL A 158 9.15 -17.25 3.05
N GLU A 159 10.18 -17.83 3.69
CA GLU A 159 10.24 -18.02 5.14
C GLU A 159 10.11 -16.69 5.90
N ARG A 160 10.76 -15.64 5.41
CA ARG A 160 10.68 -14.31 6.01
C ARG A 160 9.29 -13.70 5.88
N CYS A 161 8.64 -13.81 4.73
CA CYS A 161 7.26 -13.40 4.54
C CYS A 161 6.31 -14.17 5.46
N GLU A 162 6.51 -15.48 5.60
CA GLU A 162 5.74 -16.33 6.49
C GLU A 162 5.95 -15.99 7.98
N ARG A 163 7.20 -15.65 8.38
CA ARG A 163 7.51 -15.20 9.74
C ARG A 163 6.83 -13.86 10.05
N ILE A 164 7.02 -12.86 9.19
CA ILE A 164 6.41 -11.54 9.35
C ILE A 164 4.89 -11.64 9.47
N LYS A 165 4.26 -12.53 8.69
CA LYS A 165 2.82 -12.79 8.80
C LYS A 165 2.44 -13.40 10.14
N ARG A 166 3.16 -14.43 10.58
CA ARG A 166 2.92 -15.06 11.90
C ARG A 166 3.03 -14.03 13.02
N ASP A 167 4.04 -13.16 12.95
CA ASP A 167 4.29 -12.14 13.98
C ASP A 167 3.18 -11.07 13.97
N ILE A 168 2.70 -10.66 12.78
CA ILE A 168 1.57 -9.75 12.64
C ILE A 168 0.29 -10.39 13.21
N VAL A 169 0.00 -11.65 12.86
CA VAL A 169 -1.17 -12.38 13.34
C VAL A 169 -1.10 -12.62 14.84
N ALA A 170 0.05 -13.07 15.36
CA ALA A 170 0.25 -13.29 16.79
C ALA A 170 0.07 -11.98 17.61
N HIS A 171 0.56 -10.87 17.08
CA HIS A 171 0.42 -9.57 17.73
C HIS A 171 -1.04 -9.05 17.69
N ALA A 172 -1.77 -9.30 16.59
CA ALA A 172 -3.19 -8.98 16.48
C ALA A 172 -4.03 -9.81 17.47
N GLN A 173 -3.75 -11.11 17.60
CA GLN A 173 -4.41 -12.00 18.55
C GLN A 173 -4.12 -11.65 20.02
N SER A 174 -2.89 -11.26 20.34
CA SER A 174 -2.51 -10.77 21.67
C SER A 174 -3.27 -9.49 22.03
N SER A 175 -3.43 -8.56 21.09
CA SER A 175 -4.17 -7.32 21.29
C SER A 175 -5.68 -7.54 21.45
N GLN A 176 -6.24 -8.57 20.83
CA GLN A 176 -7.64 -8.95 20.97
C GLN A 176 -7.91 -9.57 22.35
N ARG A 177 -7.03 -10.47 22.82
CA ARG A 177 -7.14 -11.07 24.16
C ARG A 177 -7.07 -10.04 25.30
N VAL A 178 -6.31 -8.96 25.11
CA VAL A 178 -6.23 -7.86 26.08
C VAL A 178 -7.52 -7.04 26.10
N ARG A 179 -8.22 -6.88 24.97
CA ARG A 179 -9.51 -6.19 24.90
C ARG A 179 -10.70 -6.99 25.46
N GLU A 180 -10.60 -8.32 25.41
CA GLU A 180 -11.61 -9.22 25.96
C GLU A 180 -11.43 -9.48 27.46
N ALA A 181 -10.30 -9.05 28.04
CA ALA A 181 -9.95 -9.20 29.46
C ALA A 181 -10.15 -7.91 30.29
N ILE A 182 -10.62 -6.82 29.67
CA ILE A 182 -10.99 -5.54 30.29
C ILE A 182 -12.51 -5.35 30.17
#